data_bbe71f2b85b7f6aa0e8db0ca23d81616
#
_entry.id   bbe71f2b85b7f6aa0e8db0ca23d81616
#
_cell.length_a   1.000
_cell.length_b   1.000
_cell.length_c   1.000
_cell.angle_alpha   90.00
_cell.angle_beta   90.00
_cell.angle_gamma   90.00
#
_symmetry.space_group_name_H-M   'P 1'
#
loop_
_entity.id
_entity.type
_entity.pdbx_description
1 polymer ?
#
loop_
_entity_poly.entity_id
_entity_poly.type
_entity_poly.pdbx_seq_one_letter_code
_entity_poly.pdbx_strand_id
1 'polypeptide(L)'
;MSRIKLIHHVNVQISDRARARDWYVKVLSAEFLDRGPALNERQLQLRLGSCEIHFTETPKPVCVPSAHFALEVDDWDGTLARLDALGIPHVRTSAASVRRNIGGTDPYQGRREDTGEHYTYIHDPDGNMIELVYHPLGIEDSQGRKVEVAHDTQLRWTQIPGFVAAAQRS
;
A
#
# COMPACT_ATOMS: atom_id res chain seq x y z
N MET A 1 1.22 5.89 30.75
CA MET A 1 2.13 5.28 29.76
C MET A 1 1.70 5.71 28.37
N SER A 2 2.65 6.11 27.51
CA SER A 2 2.37 6.39 26.10
C SER A 2 2.05 5.06 25.38
N ARG A 3 1.08 5.08 24.45
CA ARG A 3 0.71 3.93 23.62
C ARG A 3 0.94 4.29 22.14
N ILE A 4 1.47 3.33 21.37
CA ILE A 4 1.52 3.44 19.92
C ILE A 4 0.09 3.41 19.39
N LYS A 5 -0.28 4.36 18.55
CA LYS A 5 -1.65 4.49 18.00
C LYS A 5 -1.82 3.78 16.66
N LEU A 6 -0.84 3.92 15.77
CA LEU A 6 -0.89 3.37 14.41
C LEU A 6 0.52 3.30 13.79
N ILE A 7 0.63 2.59 12.69
CA ILE A 7 1.77 2.70 11.78
C ILE A 7 1.47 3.87 10.86
N HIS A 8 2.27 4.96 10.96
CA HIS A 8 2.06 6.18 10.20
C HIS A 8 2.44 6.00 8.74
N HIS A 9 3.61 5.43 8.49
CA HIS A 9 4.11 5.17 7.14
C HIS A 9 5.05 3.97 7.09
N VAL A 10 5.21 3.45 5.89
CA VAL A 10 6.30 2.53 5.52
C VAL A 10 7.22 3.25 4.53
N ASN A 11 8.50 2.87 4.49
CA ASN A 11 9.44 3.37 3.49
C ASN A 11 9.93 2.20 2.65
N VAL A 12 9.90 2.37 1.32
CA VAL A 12 10.38 1.38 0.36
C VAL A 12 11.40 1.98 -0.60
N GLN A 13 12.28 1.15 -1.12
CA GLN A 13 13.27 1.59 -2.10
C GLN A 13 12.72 1.43 -3.52
N ILE A 14 13.00 2.43 -4.35
CA ILE A 14 12.61 2.47 -5.76
C ILE A 14 13.78 2.97 -6.61
N SER A 15 13.77 2.66 -7.89
CA SER A 15 14.80 3.15 -8.82
C SER A 15 14.39 4.39 -9.62
N ASP A 16 13.09 4.70 -9.68
CA ASP A 16 12.54 5.84 -10.43
C ASP A 16 11.25 6.32 -9.77
N ARG A 17 11.26 7.56 -9.28
CA ARG A 17 10.11 8.17 -8.58
C ARG A 17 8.90 8.40 -9.49
N ALA A 18 9.12 8.78 -10.73
CA ALA A 18 8.01 9.05 -11.65
C ALA A 18 7.28 7.74 -12.00
N ARG A 19 8.05 6.70 -12.33
CA ARG A 19 7.50 5.36 -12.59
C ARG A 19 6.78 4.78 -11.38
N ALA A 20 7.36 4.89 -10.20
CA ALA A 20 6.72 4.42 -8.96
C ALA A 20 5.42 5.18 -8.70
N ARG A 21 5.44 6.52 -8.72
CA ARG A 21 4.24 7.34 -8.55
C ARG A 21 3.13 6.92 -9.49
N ASP A 22 3.42 6.83 -10.78
CA ASP A 22 2.42 6.53 -11.79
C ASP A 22 1.84 5.12 -11.61
N TRP A 23 2.66 4.16 -11.20
CA TRP A 23 2.20 2.81 -10.89
C TRP A 23 1.29 2.77 -9.65
N TYR A 24 1.73 3.35 -8.53
CA TYR A 24 0.93 3.34 -7.29
C TYR A 24 -0.39 4.10 -7.44
N VAL A 25 -0.39 5.22 -8.15
CA VAL A 25 -1.62 5.96 -8.47
C VAL A 25 -2.54 5.13 -9.36
N LYS A 26 -2.01 4.53 -10.42
CA LYS A 26 -2.79 3.76 -11.38
C LYS A 26 -3.31 2.44 -10.80
N VAL A 27 -2.49 1.69 -10.07
CA VAL A 27 -2.82 0.34 -9.60
C VAL A 27 -3.58 0.38 -8.28
N LEU A 28 -3.10 1.17 -7.32
CA LEU A 28 -3.60 1.20 -5.94
C LEU A 28 -4.42 2.45 -5.60
N SER A 29 -4.69 3.31 -6.59
CA SER A 29 -5.40 4.58 -6.37
C SER A 29 -4.75 5.47 -5.31
N ALA A 30 -3.42 5.40 -5.21
CA ALA A 30 -2.66 6.22 -4.27
C ALA A 30 -2.80 7.71 -4.59
N GLU A 31 -2.86 8.53 -3.56
CA GLU A 31 -2.90 9.98 -3.68
C GLU A 31 -1.49 10.57 -3.55
N PHE A 32 -1.07 11.41 -4.49
CA PHE A 32 0.20 12.12 -4.38
C PHE A 32 0.13 13.19 -3.29
N LEU A 33 1.09 13.18 -2.38
CA LEU A 33 1.22 14.18 -1.34
C LEU A 33 2.18 15.27 -1.77
N ASP A 34 1.63 16.39 -2.20
CA ASP A 34 2.44 17.57 -2.53
C ASP A 34 2.97 18.22 -1.24
N ARG A 35 4.26 18.13 -1.03
CA ARG A 35 4.98 18.70 0.11
C ARG A 35 5.75 19.98 -0.25
N GLY A 36 5.52 20.49 -1.45
CA GLY A 36 6.21 21.64 -2.01
C GLY A 36 7.48 21.27 -2.76
N PRO A 37 7.97 22.19 -3.67
CA PRO A 37 9.01 21.88 -4.65
C PRO A 37 10.27 21.26 -4.06
N ALA A 38 10.79 21.87 -2.99
CA ALA A 38 12.06 21.44 -2.38
C ALA A 38 12.03 20.03 -1.79
N LEU A 39 10.85 19.56 -1.30
CA LEU A 39 10.71 18.22 -0.74
C LEU A 39 10.36 17.22 -1.84
N ASN A 40 9.47 17.59 -2.76
CA ASN A 40 9.08 16.75 -3.88
C ASN A 40 10.25 16.42 -4.82
N GLU A 41 11.24 17.32 -4.91
CA GLU A 41 12.46 17.07 -5.67
C GLU A 41 13.33 15.96 -5.08
N ARG A 42 13.23 15.72 -3.77
CA ARG A 42 14.08 14.75 -3.06
C ARG A 42 13.36 13.49 -2.60
N GLN A 43 12.06 13.57 -2.44
CA GLN A 43 11.26 12.48 -1.89
C GLN A 43 9.93 12.33 -2.67
N LEU A 44 9.50 11.09 -2.83
CA LEU A 44 8.14 10.76 -3.22
C LEU A 44 7.39 10.30 -1.97
N GLN A 45 6.22 10.87 -1.74
CA GLN A 45 5.31 10.45 -0.69
C GLN A 45 3.91 10.29 -1.27
N LEU A 46 3.29 9.17 -1.00
CA LEU A 46 1.93 8.86 -1.43
C LEU A 46 1.08 8.49 -0.23
N ARG A 47 -0.23 8.74 -0.31
CA ARG A 47 -1.21 8.26 0.66
C ARG A 47 -1.95 7.06 0.08
N LEU A 48 -2.13 6.05 0.92
CA LEU A 48 -2.97 4.88 0.66
C LEU A 48 -3.91 4.69 1.86
N GLY A 49 -5.17 5.00 1.69
CA GLY A 49 -6.14 4.95 2.78
C GLY A 49 -5.68 5.79 3.98
N SER A 50 -5.50 5.15 5.14
CA SER A 50 -5.10 5.81 6.39
C SER A 50 -3.58 5.92 6.61
N CYS A 51 -2.75 5.37 5.73
CA CYS A 51 -1.29 5.40 5.87
C CYS A 51 -0.60 6.13 4.72
N GLU A 52 0.68 6.41 4.91
CA GLU A 52 1.54 6.96 3.87
C GLU A 52 2.59 5.92 3.45
N ILE A 53 3.01 6.00 2.20
CA ILE A 53 4.20 5.32 1.73
C ILE A 53 5.21 6.40 1.34
N HIS A 54 6.39 6.29 1.92
CA HIS A 54 7.54 7.10 1.57
C HIS A 54 8.49 6.28 0.70
N PHE A 55 9.16 6.94 -0.22
CA PHE A 55 10.03 6.26 -1.16
C PHE A 55 11.44 6.82 -1.10
N THR A 56 12.42 5.93 -1.01
CA THR A 56 13.83 6.25 -1.15
C THR A 56 14.30 5.82 -2.53
N GLU A 57 14.64 6.81 -3.38
CA GLU A 57 15.18 6.51 -4.71
C GLU A 57 16.65 6.11 -4.61
N THR A 58 16.97 4.99 -5.24
CA THR A 58 18.34 4.44 -5.30
C THR A 58 18.55 3.69 -6.62
N PRO A 59 19.75 3.74 -7.21
CA PRO A 59 20.02 3.03 -8.46
C PRO A 59 19.87 1.50 -8.39
N LYS A 60 19.91 0.94 -7.19
CA LYS A 60 19.77 -0.51 -6.95
C LYS A 60 18.88 -0.76 -5.74
N PRO A 61 17.56 -0.70 -5.90
CA PRO A 61 16.65 -1.04 -4.82
C PRO A 61 16.89 -2.45 -4.30
N VAL A 62 16.86 -2.60 -2.98
CA VAL A 62 16.99 -3.89 -2.32
C VAL A 62 15.63 -4.33 -1.82
N CYS A 63 15.07 -5.35 -2.47
CA CYS A 63 13.86 -6.00 -2.01
C CYS A 63 14.23 -7.19 -1.13
N VAL A 64 13.85 -7.15 0.13
CA VAL A 64 14.08 -8.25 1.07
C VAL A 64 13.06 -9.36 0.76
N PRO A 65 13.51 -10.60 0.49
CA PRO A 65 12.59 -11.70 0.22
C PRO A 65 11.56 -11.88 1.35
N SER A 66 10.30 -11.99 0.97
CA SER A 66 9.15 -12.11 1.87
C SER A 66 8.83 -10.89 2.75
N ALA A 67 9.65 -9.83 2.76
CA ALA A 67 9.26 -8.60 3.40
C ALA A 67 8.18 -7.90 2.57
N HIS A 68 7.06 -7.56 3.21
CA HIS A 68 5.94 -6.90 2.58
C HIS A 68 5.19 -6.02 3.59
N PHE A 69 4.33 -5.19 3.09
CA PHE A 69 3.28 -4.54 3.87
C PHE A 69 1.92 -4.94 3.30
N ALA A 70 0.92 -5.02 4.17
CA ALA A 70 -0.43 -5.40 3.80
C ALA A 70 -1.35 -4.18 3.75
N LEU A 71 -2.24 -4.18 2.76
CA LEU A 71 -3.27 -3.18 2.56
C LEU A 71 -4.64 -3.86 2.60
N GLU A 72 -5.52 -3.38 3.48
CA GLU A 72 -6.91 -3.81 3.48
C GLU A 72 -7.64 -3.17 2.30
N VAL A 73 -8.38 -3.98 1.54
CA VAL A 73 -9.24 -3.52 0.44
C VAL A 73 -10.70 -3.66 0.85
N ASP A 74 -11.54 -2.77 0.36
CA ASP A 74 -12.98 -2.73 0.66
C ASP A 74 -13.84 -3.52 -0.32
N ASP A 75 -13.32 -3.78 -1.52
CA ASP A 75 -13.98 -4.54 -2.60
C ASP A 75 -12.99 -5.54 -3.19
N TRP A 76 -13.09 -6.80 -2.76
CA TRP A 76 -12.19 -7.87 -3.20
C TRP A 76 -12.30 -8.16 -4.69
N ASP A 77 -13.52 -8.38 -5.17
CA ASP A 77 -13.76 -8.77 -6.57
C ASP A 77 -13.41 -7.63 -7.53
N GLY A 78 -13.76 -6.40 -7.17
CA GLY A 78 -13.39 -5.20 -7.92
C GLY A 78 -11.87 -4.99 -7.94
N THR A 79 -11.18 -5.29 -6.84
CA THR A 79 -9.72 -5.23 -6.77
C THR A 79 -9.07 -6.22 -7.74
N LEU A 80 -9.48 -7.49 -7.71
CA LEU A 80 -8.95 -8.50 -8.62
C LEU A 80 -9.24 -8.16 -10.08
N ALA A 81 -10.47 -7.76 -10.40
CA ALA A 81 -10.84 -7.34 -11.76
C ALA A 81 -9.99 -6.16 -12.25
N ARG A 82 -9.66 -5.22 -11.37
CA ARG A 82 -8.75 -4.10 -11.69
C ARG A 82 -7.33 -4.58 -11.97
N LEU A 83 -6.78 -5.47 -11.16
CA LEU A 83 -5.45 -6.04 -11.38
C LEU A 83 -5.37 -6.76 -12.72
N ASP A 84 -6.38 -7.57 -13.04
CA ASP A 84 -6.49 -8.27 -14.31
C ASP A 84 -6.58 -7.31 -15.50
N ALA A 85 -7.43 -6.29 -15.41
CA ALA A 85 -7.59 -5.28 -16.46
C ALA A 85 -6.31 -4.47 -16.71
N LEU A 86 -5.47 -4.33 -15.69
CA LEU A 86 -4.18 -3.65 -15.78
C LEU A 86 -3.01 -4.60 -16.12
N GLY A 87 -3.26 -5.90 -16.22
CA GLY A 87 -2.24 -6.91 -16.46
C GLY A 87 -1.23 -7.04 -15.30
N ILE A 88 -1.66 -6.74 -14.06
CA ILE A 88 -0.81 -6.86 -12.89
C ILE A 88 -0.85 -8.30 -12.39
N PRO A 89 0.29 -9.02 -12.42
CA PRO A 89 0.36 -10.36 -11.86
C PRO A 89 0.07 -10.31 -10.35
N HIS A 90 -0.81 -11.20 -9.90
CA HIS A 90 -1.12 -11.34 -8.49
C HIS A 90 -1.09 -12.81 -8.08
N VAL A 91 -0.66 -13.10 -6.86
CA VAL A 91 -0.28 -14.44 -6.44
C VAL A 91 -0.75 -14.75 -5.02
N ARG A 92 -0.97 -16.02 -4.79
CA ARG A 92 -1.58 -16.61 -3.62
C ARG A 92 -0.71 -16.65 -2.36
N THR A 93 0.62 -16.57 -2.49
CA THR A 93 1.54 -16.84 -1.39
C THR A 93 2.82 -16.01 -1.47
N SER A 94 3.66 -16.09 -0.43
CA SER A 94 4.91 -15.34 -0.28
C SER A 94 5.91 -15.50 -1.44
N ALA A 95 6.91 -14.64 -1.49
CA ALA A 95 7.90 -14.49 -2.57
C ALA A 95 8.52 -15.79 -3.12
N ALA A 96 8.63 -16.85 -2.31
CA ALA A 96 9.16 -18.13 -2.78
C ALA A 96 8.20 -18.87 -3.75
N SER A 97 6.89 -18.69 -3.56
CA SER A 97 5.85 -19.26 -4.42
C SER A 97 5.57 -18.37 -5.64
N VAL A 98 5.72 -17.06 -5.49
CA VAL A 98 5.59 -16.07 -6.57
C VAL A 98 6.52 -16.43 -7.73
N ARG A 99 7.77 -16.78 -7.46
CA ARG A 99 8.73 -17.15 -8.51
C ARG A 99 8.35 -18.41 -9.29
N ARG A 100 7.53 -19.28 -8.71
CA ARG A 100 7.07 -20.52 -9.36
C ARG A 100 5.78 -20.34 -10.14
N ASN A 101 4.98 -19.34 -9.78
CA ASN A 101 3.63 -19.14 -10.32
C ASN A 101 3.52 -17.92 -11.26
N ILE A 102 4.60 -17.20 -11.52
CA ILE A 102 4.61 -16.17 -12.56
C ILE A 102 4.32 -16.84 -13.91
N GLY A 103 3.11 -16.60 -14.43
CA GLY A 103 2.62 -17.22 -15.66
C GLY A 103 1.87 -18.54 -15.50
N GLY A 104 1.59 -18.97 -14.27
CA GLY A 104 0.76 -20.17 -14.00
C GLY A 104 -0.74 -19.87 -14.04
N THR A 105 -1.54 -20.90 -14.30
CA THR A 105 -3.00 -20.87 -14.35
C THR A 105 -3.66 -21.03 -12.98
N ASP A 106 -2.88 -21.01 -11.90
CA ASP A 106 -3.38 -21.20 -10.54
C ASP A 106 -4.08 -19.93 -10.04
N PRO A 107 -5.23 -20.01 -9.37
CA PRO A 107 -5.87 -18.84 -8.80
C PRO A 107 -4.94 -18.17 -7.78
N TYR A 108 -4.50 -16.97 -8.10
CA TYR A 108 -3.50 -16.18 -7.38
C TYR A 108 -4.04 -15.51 -6.12
N GLN A 109 -4.91 -16.20 -5.42
CA GLN A 109 -5.54 -15.73 -4.21
C GLN A 109 -5.64 -16.85 -3.18
N GLY A 110 -5.44 -16.52 -1.94
CA GLY A 110 -5.62 -17.40 -0.81
C GLY A 110 -6.88 -17.05 -0.02
N ARG A 111 -7.32 -17.99 0.76
CA ARG A 111 -8.35 -17.79 1.77
C ARG A 111 -7.92 -18.51 3.03
N ARG A 112 -8.03 -17.83 4.18
CA ARG A 112 -7.85 -18.47 5.49
C ARG A 112 -9.16 -19.11 5.91
N GLU A 113 -9.11 -20.38 6.27
CA GLU A 113 -10.32 -21.12 6.63
C GLU A 113 -10.92 -20.66 7.97
N ASP A 114 -10.07 -20.23 8.90
CA ASP A 114 -10.45 -19.80 10.24
C ASP A 114 -11.12 -18.42 10.29
N THR A 115 -10.62 -17.47 9.51
CA THR A 115 -11.11 -16.09 9.50
C THR A 115 -11.92 -15.73 8.26
N GLY A 116 -11.86 -16.55 7.21
CA GLY A 116 -12.39 -16.23 5.89
C GLY A 116 -11.62 -15.12 5.16
N GLU A 117 -10.51 -14.64 5.73
CA GLU A 117 -9.64 -13.63 5.13
C GLU A 117 -9.20 -14.04 3.72
N HIS A 118 -9.37 -13.14 2.77
CA HIS A 118 -8.85 -13.29 1.43
C HIS A 118 -7.55 -12.50 1.32
N TYR A 119 -6.58 -13.04 0.59
CA TYR A 119 -5.31 -12.35 0.37
C TYR A 119 -4.70 -12.67 -0.98
N THR A 120 -3.93 -11.74 -1.50
CA THR A 120 -3.09 -11.93 -2.69
C THR A 120 -1.86 -11.04 -2.59
N TYR A 121 -0.83 -11.34 -3.38
CA TYR A 121 0.39 -10.56 -3.43
C TYR A 121 0.62 -9.99 -4.82
N ILE A 122 1.03 -8.75 -4.86
CA ILE A 122 1.47 -8.04 -6.05
C ILE A 122 2.87 -7.47 -5.83
N HIS A 123 3.51 -7.03 -6.91
CA HIS A 123 4.81 -6.37 -6.84
C HIS A 123 4.73 -5.02 -7.54
N ASP A 124 5.39 -4.03 -6.96
CA ASP A 124 5.63 -2.78 -7.64
C ASP A 124 6.69 -2.94 -8.75
N PRO A 125 6.97 -1.91 -9.57
CA PRO A 125 7.94 -2.02 -10.67
C PRO A 125 9.38 -2.32 -10.24
N ASP A 126 9.72 -2.11 -8.97
CA ASP A 126 11.04 -2.40 -8.41
C ASP A 126 11.09 -3.74 -7.65
N GLY A 127 9.95 -4.43 -7.54
CA GLY A 127 9.85 -5.75 -6.90
C GLY A 127 9.51 -5.68 -5.41
N ASN A 128 9.14 -4.53 -4.86
CA ASN A 128 8.60 -4.47 -3.51
C ASN A 128 7.29 -5.22 -3.44
N MET A 129 7.18 -6.14 -2.50
CA MET A 129 6.01 -6.99 -2.35
C MET A 129 4.95 -6.28 -1.50
N ILE A 130 3.71 -6.34 -1.98
CA ILE A 130 2.53 -5.75 -1.36
C ILE A 130 1.51 -6.87 -1.21
N GLU A 131 1.00 -7.07 -0.01
CA GLU A 131 -0.12 -7.96 0.24
C GLU A 131 -1.42 -7.14 0.19
N LEU A 132 -2.40 -7.63 -0.55
CA LEU A 132 -3.76 -7.12 -0.52
C LEU A 132 -4.59 -8.10 0.29
N VAL A 133 -5.29 -7.61 1.31
CA VAL A 133 -6.11 -8.43 2.22
C VAL A 133 -7.53 -7.92 2.26
N TYR A 134 -8.46 -8.82 2.49
CA TYR A 134 -9.87 -8.49 2.66
C TYR A 134 -10.47 -9.36 3.77
N HIS A 135 -11.07 -8.71 4.74
CA HIS A 135 -11.75 -9.36 5.85
C HIS A 135 -13.28 -9.26 5.70
N PRO A 136 -13.94 -10.28 5.13
CA PRO A 136 -15.39 -10.22 4.89
C PRO A 136 -16.22 -10.11 6.16
N LEU A 137 -15.66 -10.52 7.31
CA LEU A 137 -16.30 -10.42 8.63
C LEU A 137 -15.85 -9.17 9.41
N GLY A 138 -15.00 -8.32 8.80
CA GLY A 138 -14.35 -7.17 9.42
C GLY A 138 -13.13 -7.56 10.25
N ILE A 139 -12.34 -6.55 10.62
CA ILE A 139 -11.14 -6.71 11.43
C ILE A 139 -11.53 -6.63 12.90
N GLU A 140 -10.97 -7.49 13.73
CA GLU A 140 -11.16 -7.47 15.17
C GLU A 140 -9.85 -7.13 15.89
N ASP A 141 -9.95 -6.37 16.98
CA ASP A 141 -8.82 -6.12 17.87
C ASP A 141 -8.55 -7.33 18.79
N SER A 142 -7.50 -7.24 19.59
CA SER A 142 -7.14 -8.30 20.56
C SER A 142 -8.19 -8.59 21.62
N GLN A 143 -9.27 -7.82 21.67
CA GLN A 143 -10.41 -8.01 22.60
C GLN A 143 -11.67 -8.47 21.86
N GLY A 144 -11.57 -8.83 20.58
CA GLY A 144 -12.68 -9.27 19.75
C GLY A 144 -13.67 -8.15 19.38
N ARG A 145 -13.24 -6.88 19.46
CA ARG A 145 -14.08 -5.75 19.05
C ARG A 145 -13.80 -5.41 17.60
N LYS A 146 -14.85 -5.20 16.84
CA LYS A 146 -14.74 -4.76 15.43
C LYS A 146 -13.98 -3.44 15.35
N VAL A 147 -12.93 -3.42 14.54
CA VAL A 147 -12.19 -2.20 14.22
C VAL A 147 -12.86 -1.57 13.01
N GLU A 148 -13.55 -0.46 13.24
CA GLU A 148 -14.00 0.38 12.15
C GLU A 148 -12.80 1.14 11.61
N VAL A 149 -12.36 0.82 10.40
CA VAL A 149 -11.44 1.67 9.66
C VAL A 149 -12.26 2.85 9.17
N ALA A 150 -12.17 3.97 9.86
CA ALA A 150 -12.85 5.19 9.43
C ALA A 150 -12.28 5.62 8.07
N HIS A 151 -13.05 5.39 7.00
CA HIS A 151 -12.71 5.83 5.64
C HIS A 151 -12.58 7.36 5.50
N ASP A 152 -12.88 8.11 6.54
CA ASP A 152 -13.01 9.58 6.52
C ASP A 152 -12.00 10.31 7.41
N THR A 153 -10.94 9.68 7.84
CA THR A 153 -9.81 10.42 8.42
C THR A 153 -8.97 11.04 7.30
N GLN A 154 -9.56 11.91 6.51
CA GLN A 154 -8.80 12.97 5.87
C GLN A 154 -8.26 13.86 7.00
N LEU A 155 -7.17 13.44 7.61
CA LEU A 155 -6.26 14.33 8.30
C LEU A 155 -5.77 15.33 7.24
N ARG A 156 -6.56 16.37 7.00
CA ARG A 156 -6.13 17.47 6.17
C ARG A 156 -4.94 18.07 6.89
N TRP A 157 -3.78 17.98 6.30
CA TRP A 157 -2.56 18.58 6.81
C TRP A 157 -2.73 20.05 7.17
N THR A 158 -3.69 20.74 6.53
CA THR A 158 -4.14 22.10 6.85
C THR A 158 -4.72 22.25 8.27
N GLN A 159 -5.01 21.15 8.97
CA GLN A 159 -5.56 21.16 10.33
C GLN A 159 -4.48 20.93 11.41
N ILE A 160 -3.23 20.68 11.01
CA ILE A 160 -2.13 20.57 11.98
C ILE A 160 -1.67 21.99 12.34
N PRO A 161 -1.77 22.42 13.61
CA PRO A 161 -1.28 23.71 14.03
C PRO A 161 0.21 23.88 13.66
N GLY A 162 0.53 24.98 12.96
CA GLY A 162 1.88 25.27 12.51
C GLY A 162 2.28 24.70 11.14
N PHE A 163 1.43 23.91 10.49
CA PHE A 163 1.62 23.49 9.12
C PHE A 163 1.11 24.58 8.16
N VAL A 164 2.01 25.42 7.69
CA VAL A 164 1.71 26.39 6.64
C VAL A 164 2.06 25.76 5.32
N ALA A 165 1.05 25.48 4.48
CA ALA A 165 1.28 25.06 3.11
C ALA A 165 2.21 26.05 2.41
N ALA A 166 3.32 25.58 1.87
CA ALA A 166 4.32 26.44 1.19
C ALA A 166 3.77 27.17 -0.05
N ALA A 167 2.54 26.84 -0.47
CA ALA A 167 1.84 27.41 -1.63
C ALA A 167 1.23 28.80 -1.39
N GLN A 168 1.34 29.39 -0.20
CA GLN A 168 0.81 30.72 0.08
C GLN A 168 1.86 31.80 0.25
N ARG A 169 3.10 31.54 -0.16
CA ARG A 169 4.14 32.57 -0.23
C ARG A 169 4.57 32.76 -1.68
N SER A 170 3.69 33.40 -2.44
CA SER A 170 4.05 34.11 -3.66
C SER A 170 4.13 35.60 -3.39
#